data_a7bc6230fe38093744d07d05208427c3
#
_entry.id   a7bc6230fe38093744d07d05208427c3
#
_cell.length_a   1.000
_cell.length_b   1.000
_cell.length_c   1.000
_cell.angle_alpha   90.00
_cell.angle_beta   90.00
_cell.angle_gamma   90.00
#
_symmetry.space_group_name_H-M   'P 1'
#
loop_
_entity.id
_entity.type
_entity.pdbx_description
1 polymer ?
#
loop_
_entity_poly.entity_id
_entity_poly.type
_entity_poly.pdbx_seq_one_letter_code
_entity_poly.pdbx_strand_id
1 'polypeptide(L)'
;MIARFSAILSSILVCAAWAKQPNVLILYADDLGFGDLGCYNKESRIPTPNLDRLASESVRFTDGHSSSGICTPSRFAMLTGRHHWRDFHGIVNAFGDSVFKPERLTLPEMLKEKGYKTAAIGKWHLGWNWDAIRNKEVRATTVQYILR
;
A
#
# COMPACT_ATOMS: atom_id res chain seq x y z
N MET A 1 30.11 39.69 -6.96
CA MET A 1 29.56 38.76 -5.96
C MET A 1 28.28 38.02 -6.43
N ILE A 2 27.46 38.63 -7.28
CA ILE A 2 26.16 38.07 -7.74
C ILE A 2 26.31 36.85 -8.70
N ALA A 3 27.34 36.82 -9.55
CA ALA A 3 27.56 35.76 -10.53
C ALA A 3 27.90 34.36 -9.91
N ARG A 4 28.49 34.31 -8.73
CA ARG A 4 28.86 33.06 -8.04
C ARG A 4 27.65 32.39 -7.35
N PHE A 5 26.66 33.15 -6.93
CA PHE A 5 25.43 32.63 -6.33
C PHE A 5 24.52 31.95 -7.39
N SER A 6 24.45 32.50 -8.61
CA SER A 6 23.68 31.91 -9.69
C SER A 6 24.22 30.55 -10.14
N ALA A 7 25.53 30.34 -10.16
CA ALA A 7 26.13 29.08 -10.53
C ALA A 7 25.86 27.95 -9.52
N ILE A 8 25.84 28.27 -8.23
CA ILE A 8 25.54 27.30 -7.16
C ILE A 8 24.05 26.90 -7.20
N LEU A 9 23.16 27.85 -7.42
CA LEU A 9 21.72 27.56 -7.52
C LEU A 9 21.39 26.70 -8.73
N SER A 10 22.02 26.92 -9.88
CA SER A 10 21.88 26.10 -11.09
C SER A 10 22.40 24.67 -10.87
N SER A 11 23.49 24.49 -10.12
CA SER A 11 24.04 23.16 -9.83
C SER A 11 23.14 22.32 -8.92
N ILE A 12 22.41 22.94 -8.00
CA ILE A 12 21.45 22.27 -7.10
C ILE A 12 20.20 21.83 -7.88
N LEU A 13 19.73 22.63 -8.83
CA LEU A 13 18.56 22.26 -9.66
C LEU A 13 18.87 21.07 -10.61
N VAL A 14 20.09 20.96 -11.12
CA VAL A 14 20.48 19.87 -12.03
C VAL A 14 20.59 18.53 -11.31
N CYS A 15 20.98 18.49 -10.04
CA CYS A 15 21.02 17.25 -9.26
C CYS A 15 19.63 16.68 -8.93
N ALA A 16 18.59 17.50 -8.85
CA ALA A 16 17.23 17.05 -8.55
C ALA A 16 16.55 16.38 -9.76
N ALA A 17 17.01 16.61 -10.98
CA ALA A 17 16.36 16.14 -12.20
C ALA A 17 16.65 14.66 -12.56
N TRP A 18 17.54 13.97 -11.85
CA TRP A 18 18.02 12.62 -12.19
C TRP A 18 17.64 11.54 -11.18
N ALA A 19 16.86 11.86 -10.19
CA ALA A 19 16.39 10.85 -9.24
C ALA A 19 15.39 9.91 -9.92
N LYS A 20 15.82 8.68 -10.18
CA LYS A 20 14.93 7.62 -10.68
C LYS A 20 13.81 7.39 -9.66
N GLN A 21 12.59 7.31 -10.15
CA GLN A 21 11.44 6.97 -9.28
C GLN A 21 11.70 5.62 -8.57
N PRO A 22 11.58 5.56 -7.24
CA PRO A 22 11.78 4.31 -6.50
C PRO A 22 10.65 3.31 -6.79
N ASN A 23 10.96 2.03 -6.74
CA ASN A 23 9.91 1.01 -6.68
C ASN A 23 9.23 1.06 -5.30
N VAL A 24 7.92 0.81 -5.28
CA VAL A 24 7.12 0.73 -4.05
C VAL A 24 6.62 -0.70 -3.87
N LEU A 25 7.04 -1.35 -2.81
CA LEU A 25 6.58 -2.69 -2.43
C LEU A 25 5.90 -2.61 -1.06
N ILE A 26 4.63 -3.01 -0.99
CA ILE A 26 3.86 -3.10 0.25
C ILE A 26 3.69 -4.57 0.60
N LEU A 27 4.24 -5.00 1.72
CA LEU A 27 4.03 -6.33 2.31
C LEU A 27 3.02 -6.18 3.46
N TYR A 28 1.80 -6.64 3.21
CA TYR A 28 0.69 -6.50 4.16
C TYR A 28 0.31 -7.86 4.73
N ALA A 29 0.71 -8.12 5.96
CA ALA A 29 0.38 -9.36 6.65
C ALA A 29 -1.07 -9.35 7.15
N ASP A 30 -1.72 -10.52 7.10
CA ASP A 30 -3.07 -10.74 7.60
C ASP A 30 -2.96 -11.44 8.96
N ASP A 31 -3.58 -10.85 9.98
CA ASP A 31 -3.61 -11.35 11.36
C ASP A 31 -2.22 -11.54 12.03
N LEU A 32 -1.21 -10.75 11.63
CA LEU A 32 0.09 -10.73 12.26
C LEU A 32 0.06 -9.83 13.50
N GLY A 33 0.37 -10.39 14.66
CA GLY A 33 0.46 -9.65 15.92
C GLY A 33 1.77 -8.87 16.04
N PHE A 34 1.75 -7.78 16.80
CA PHE A 34 2.94 -6.97 17.10
C PHE A 34 4.08 -7.80 17.69
N GLY A 35 3.75 -8.73 18.60
CA GLY A 35 4.73 -9.60 19.28
C GLY A 35 5.18 -10.82 18.47
N ASP A 36 4.69 -11.01 17.24
CA ASP A 36 5.06 -12.16 16.40
C ASP A 36 6.40 -11.96 15.69
N LEU A 37 6.84 -10.71 15.51
CA LEU A 37 8.11 -10.37 14.89
C LEU A 37 9.24 -10.34 15.93
N GLY A 38 10.37 -10.99 15.65
CA GLY A 38 11.54 -11.03 16.53
C GLY A 38 12.11 -9.65 16.86
N CYS A 39 12.05 -8.70 15.92
CA CYS A 39 12.50 -7.32 16.13
C CYS A 39 11.67 -6.52 17.15
N TYR A 40 10.44 -6.95 17.44
CA TYR A 40 9.57 -6.35 18.46
C TYR A 40 9.49 -7.19 19.74
N ASN A 41 9.64 -8.51 19.63
CA ASN A 41 9.57 -9.43 20.76
C ASN A 41 10.62 -10.53 20.63
N LYS A 42 11.65 -10.49 21.46
CA LYS A 42 12.73 -11.48 21.46
C LYS A 42 12.28 -12.87 21.88
N GLU A 43 11.13 -12.99 22.56
CA GLU A 43 10.54 -14.25 22.98
C GLU A 43 9.54 -14.82 21.97
N SER A 44 9.44 -14.19 20.80
CA SER A 44 8.60 -14.69 19.70
C SER A 44 9.03 -16.11 19.32
N ARG A 45 8.03 -17.00 19.24
CA ARG A 45 8.23 -18.38 18.78
C ARG A 45 8.23 -18.50 17.25
N ILE A 46 7.95 -17.43 16.55
CA ILE A 46 7.91 -17.36 15.08
C ILE A 46 9.26 -16.80 14.61
N PRO A 47 10.10 -17.58 13.93
CA PRO A 47 11.36 -17.09 13.40
C PRO A 47 11.10 -16.14 12.22
N THR A 48 11.54 -14.88 12.33
CA THR A 48 11.36 -13.85 11.32
C THR A 48 12.69 -13.21 10.87
N PRO A 49 13.73 -13.99 10.52
CA PRO A 49 15.09 -13.47 10.34
C PRO A 49 15.20 -12.44 9.21
N ASN A 50 14.43 -12.56 8.15
CA ASN A 50 14.45 -11.61 7.02
C ASN A 50 13.77 -10.29 7.39
N LEU A 51 12.65 -10.34 8.12
CA LEU A 51 11.96 -9.14 8.60
C LEU A 51 12.77 -8.44 9.68
N ASP A 52 13.42 -9.21 10.57
CA ASP A 52 14.30 -8.67 11.60
C ASP A 52 15.52 -7.97 11.00
N ARG A 53 16.09 -8.53 9.93
CA ARG A 53 17.15 -7.87 9.16
C ARG A 53 16.66 -6.59 8.52
N LEU A 54 15.52 -6.63 7.84
CA LEU A 54 14.91 -5.43 7.24
C LEU A 54 14.67 -4.34 8.30
N ALA A 55 14.17 -4.71 9.47
CA ALA A 55 13.96 -3.79 10.58
C ALA A 55 15.27 -3.17 11.09
N SER A 56 16.39 -3.88 11.04
CA SER A 56 17.70 -3.37 11.45
C SER A 56 18.32 -2.40 10.44
N GLU A 57 17.94 -2.51 9.16
CA GLU A 57 18.44 -1.71 8.04
C GLU A 57 17.51 -0.54 7.68
N SER A 58 16.39 -0.37 8.38
CA SER A 58 15.34 0.59 8.00
C SER A 58 14.72 1.32 9.19
N VAL A 59 13.75 2.20 8.93
CA VAL A 59 12.97 2.85 9.98
C VAL A 59 11.92 1.89 10.51
N ARG A 60 11.95 1.64 11.82
CA ARG A 60 10.98 0.84 12.54
C ARG A 60 10.06 1.73 13.36
N PHE A 61 8.75 1.60 13.15
CA PHE A 61 7.75 2.29 13.95
C PHE A 61 7.48 1.51 15.24
N THR A 62 7.61 2.17 16.37
CA THR A 62 7.36 1.58 17.71
C THR A 62 5.92 1.78 18.18
N ASP A 63 5.18 2.69 17.52
CA ASP A 63 3.79 3.03 17.85
C ASP A 63 2.97 3.20 16.57
N GLY A 64 3.04 2.19 15.69
CA GLY A 64 2.24 2.12 14.46
C GLY A 64 0.90 1.43 14.71
N HIS A 65 -0.19 2.06 14.26
CA HIS A 65 -1.54 1.52 14.43
C HIS A 65 -2.19 1.19 13.10
N SER A 66 -2.81 0.01 13.03
CA SER A 66 -3.77 -0.29 11.97
C SER A 66 -5.03 0.54 12.18
N SER A 67 -5.68 0.94 11.09
CA SER A 67 -6.96 1.65 11.13
C SER A 67 -8.12 0.81 11.69
N SER A 68 -7.97 -0.51 11.73
CA SER A 68 -8.93 -1.48 12.27
C SER A 68 -8.21 -2.79 12.59
N GLY A 69 -8.78 -3.56 13.53
CA GLY A 69 -8.33 -4.91 13.86
C GLY A 69 -8.83 -6.00 12.91
N ILE A 70 -9.56 -5.67 11.84
CA ILE A 70 -10.13 -6.63 10.89
C ILE A 70 -9.83 -6.29 9.43
N CYS A 71 -9.98 -7.29 8.55
CA CYS A 71 -9.47 -7.31 7.18
C CYS A 71 -9.97 -6.16 6.28
N THR A 72 -11.27 -6.15 5.93
CA THR A 72 -11.85 -5.19 4.98
C THR A 72 -11.57 -3.72 5.37
N PRO A 73 -11.85 -3.29 6.61
CA PRO A 73 -11.60 -1.92 7.02
C PRO A 73 -10.14 -1.50 6.96
N SER A 74 -9.23 -2.39 7.41
CA SER A 74 -7.79 -2.10 7.39
C SER A 74 -7.25 -1.98 5.97
N ARG A 75 -7.65 -2.89 5.08
CA ARG A 75 -7.26 -2.90 3.67
C ARG A 75 -7.79 -1.69 2.93
N PHE A 76 -9.03 -1.30 3.20
CA PHE A 76 -9.62 -0.08 2.65
C PHE A 76 -8.81 1.16 3.06
N ALA A 77 -8.50 1.29 4.33
CA ALA A 77 -7.78 2.46 4.83
C ALA A 77 -6.35 2.53 4.29
N MET A 78 -5.65 1.39 4.17
CA MET A 78 -4.33 1.32 3.54
C MET A 78 -4.36 1.81 2.09
N LEU A 79 -5.37 1.41 1.32
CA LEU A 79 -5.46 1.76 -0.10
C LEU A 79 -5.99 3.16 -0.38
N THR A 80 -6.73 3.77 0.56
CA THR A 80 -7.39 5.05 0.36
C THR A 80 -6.83 6.19 1.22
N GLY A 81 -5.99 5.88 2.22
CA GLY A 81 -5.54 6.85 3.21
C GLY A 81 -6.67 7.39 4.11
N ARG A 82 -7.83 6.71 4.16
CA ARG A 82 -9.01 7.14 4.93
C ARG A 82 -9.51 6.04 5.84
N HIS A 83 -9.95 6.42 7.01
CA HIS A 83 -10.67 5.50 7.88
C HIS A 83 -11.97 5.04 7.25
N HIS A 84 -12.25 3.74 7.32
CA HIS A 84 -13.39 3.07 6.71
C HIS A 84 -14.76 3.60 7.17
N TRP A 85 -14.90 3.97 8.44
CA TRP A 85 -16.18 4.46 9.01
C TRP A 85 -16.69 5.75 8.35
N ARG A 86 -15.88 6.41 7.53
CA ARG A 86 -16.33 7.56 6.73
C ARG A 86 -17.09 7.14 5.47
N ASP A 87 -16.96 5.90 5.06
CA ASP A 87 -17.54 5.38 3.82
C ASP A 87 -18.44 4.17 4.06
N PHE A 88 -18.08 3.26 4.98
CA PHE A 88 -18.86 2.07 5.28
C PHE A 88 -18.52 1.49 6.66
N HIS A 89 -19.37 0.56 7.12
CA HIS A 89 -19.15 -0.25 8.31
C HIS A 89 -19.30 -1.74 7.98
N GLY A 90 -18.48 -2.57 8.60
CA GLY A 90 -18.54 -4.03 8.48
C GLY A 90 -17.43 -4.65 7.62
N ILE A 91 -17.66 -5.90 7.24
CA ILE A 91 -16.77 -6.76 6.47
C ILE A 91 -17.50 -7.18 5.20
N VAL A 92 -16.79 -7.21 4.08
CA VAL A 92 -17.32 -7.73 2.81
C VAL A 92 -17.49 -9.24 2.89
N ASN A 93 -18.66 -9.73 2.50
CA ASN A 93 -18.90 -11.15 2.32
C ASN A 93 -18.23 -11.71 1.06
N ALA A 94 -18.15 -13.04 0.92
CA ALA A 94 -17.40 -13.72 -0.15
C ALA A 94 -17.74 -13.22 -1.57
N PHE A 95 -18.99 -12.86 -1.84
CA PHE A 95 -19.45 -12.31 -3.13
C PHE A 95 -19.98 -10.89 -3.01
N GLY A 96 -19.48 -10.15 -2.00
CA GLY A 96 -19.91 -8.77 -1.77
C GLY A 96 -19.45 -7.81 -2.86
N ASP A 97 -20.19 -6.73 -3.00
CA ASP A 97 -19.87 -5.65 -3.91
C ASP A 97 -18.64 -4.87 -3.43
N SER A 98 -18.04 -4.14 -4.36
CA SER A 98 -16.89 -3.27 -4.08
C SER A 98 -17.22 -2.24 -3.01
N VAL A 99 -16.37 -2.12 -1.99
CA VAL A 99 -16.46 -1.04 -0.99
C VAL A 99 -15.97 0.31 -1.50
N PHE A 100 -15.36 0.34 -2.69
CA PHE A 100 -14.90 1.58 -3.29
C PHE A 100 -16.03 2.24 -4.08
N LYS A 101 -16.26 3.52 -3.82
CA LYS A 101 -17.09 4.37 -4.66
C LYS A 101 -16.32 4.68 -5.95
N PRO A 102 -17.00 4.85 -7.10
CA PRO A 102 -16.34 5.09 -8.38
C PRO A 102 -15.35 6.26 -8.38
N GLU A 103 -15.66 7.30 -7.63
CA GLU A 103 -14.84 8.51 -7.51
C GLU A 103 -13.72 8.40 -6.47
N ARG A 104 -13.59 7.25 -5.80
CA ARG A 104 -12.59 7.09 -4.74
C ARG A 104 -11.21 6.82 -5.32
N LEU A 105 -10.32 7.80 -5.23
CA LEU A 105 -8.92 7.63 -5.57
C LEU A 105 -8.25 6.65 -4.59
N THR A 106 -7.55 5.68 -5.15
CA THR A 106 -6.78 4.69 -4.40
C THR A 106 -5.28 4.87 -4.63
N LEU A 107 -4.47 4.33 -3.72
CA LEU A 107 -3.00 4.36 -3.83
C LEU A 107 -2.49 3.82 -5.19
N PRO A 108 -2.97 2.65 -5.70
CA PRO A 108 -2.54 2.19 -7.02
C PRO A 108 -2.92 3.14 -8.16
N GLU A 109 -4.09 3.77 -8.11
CA GLU A 109 -4.51 4.75 -9.12
C GLU A 109 -3.62 5.99 -9.09
N MET A 110 -3.36 6.55 -7.91
CA MET A 110 -2.44 7.66 -7.72
C MET A 110 -1.03 7.33 -8.27
N LEU A 111 -0.54 6.13 -8.01
CA LEU A 111 0.76 5.69 -8.53
C LEU A 111 0.76 5.54 -10.05
N LYS A 112 -0.34 5.05 -10.64
CA LYS A 112 -0.50 4.98 -12.10
C LYS A 112 -0.46 6.35 -12.76
N GLU A 113 -1.08 7.37 -12.16
CA GLU A 113 -1.00 8.75 -12.65
C GLU A 113 0.45 9.28 -12.68
N LYS A 114 1.33 8.69 -11.86
CA LYS A 114 2.76 8.97 -11.84
C LYS A 114 3.60 8.02 -12.70
N GLY A 115 2.95 7.22 -13.56
CA GLY A 115 3.62 6.32 -14.50
C GLY A 115 4.04 4.96 -13.93
N TYR A 116 3.65 4.62 -12.71
CA TYR A 116 3.93 3.30 -12.14
C TYR A 116 3.06 2.22 -12.78
N LYS A 117 3.62 1.03 -12.92
CA LYS A 117 2.85 -0.21 -13.10
C LYS A 117 2.50 -0.75 -11.71
N THR A 118 1.23 -1.11 -11.51
CA THR A 118 0.74 -1.56 -10.21
C THR A 118 0.20 -2.97 -10.31
N ALA A 119 0.39 -3.75 -9.25
CA ALA A 119 -0.17 -5.10 -9.10
C ALA A 119 -0.53 -5.34 -7.63
N ALA A 120 -1.52 -6.22 -7.38
CA ALA A 120 -1.81 -6.76 -6.07
C ALA A 120 -1.84 -8.30 -6.15
N ILE A 121 -1.23 -8.96 -5.18
CA ILE A 121 -1.13 -10.42 -5.11
C ILE A 121 -1.55 -10.84 -3.70
N GLY A 122 -2.45 -11.82 -3.61
CA GLY A 122 -2.93 -12.38 -2.36
C GLY A 122 -4.35 -11.94 -2.00
N LYS A 123 -4.66 -11.90 -0.69
CA LYS A 123 -6.00 -11.63 -0.16
C LYS A 123 -6.45 -10.19 -0.47
N TRP A 124 -7.58 -10.05 -1.18
CA TRP A 124 -8.20 -8.77 -1.51
C TRP A 124 -9.19 -8.30 -0.44
N HIS A 125 -10.29 -9.00 -0.31
CA HIS A 125 -11.35 -8.81 0.70
C HIS A 125 -11.98 -7.40 0.75
N LEU A 126 -12.13 -6.78 -0.42
CA LEU A 126 -12.71 -5.44 -0.58
C LEU A 126 -13.88 -5.43 -1.58
N GLY A 127 -14.39 -6.62 -1.91
CA GLY A 127 -15.48 -6.79 -2.86
C GLY A 127 -15.07 -6.52 -4.31
N TRP A 128 -16.01 -6.66 -5.22
CA TRP A 128 -15.80 -6.57 -6.65
C TRP A 128 -16.94 -5.83 -7.33
N ASN A 129 -16.65 -5.14 -8.42
CA ASN A 129 -17.67 -4.72 -9.36
C ASN A 129 -18.00 -5.91 -10.26
N TRP A 130 -18.97 -6.72 -9.84
CA TRP A 130 -19.35 -7.95 -10.51
C TRP A 130 -19.91 -7.72 -11.92
N ASP A 131 -20.64 -6.65 -12.14
CA ASP A 131 -21.21 -6.32 -13.45
C ASP A 131 -20.11 -5.97 -14.45
N ALA A 132 -19.15 -5.15 -14.05
CA ALA A 132 -18.00 -4.84 -14.91
C ALA A 132 -17.18 -6.11 -15.25
N ILE A 133 -17.01 -7.02 -14.30
CA ILE A 133 -16.31 -8.29 -14.52
C ILE A 133 -17.06 -9.18 -15.49
N ARG A 134 -18.39 -9.35 -15.33
CA ARG A 134 -19.23 -10.17 -16.20
C ARG A 134 -19.28 -9.62 -17.61
N ASN A 135 -19.36 -8.31 -17.76
CA ASN A 135 -19.43 -7.64 -19.06
C ASN A 135 -18.07 -7.49 -19.74
N LYS A 136 -16.98 -8.00 -19.14
CA LYS A 136 -15.60 -7.87 -19.63
C LYS A 136 -15.17 -6.41 -19.86
N GLU A 137 -15.81 -5.45 -19.21
CA GLU A 137 -15.47 -4.04 -19.25
C GLU A 137 -14.16 -3.74 -18.50
N VAL A 138 -13.79 -4.61 -17.58
CA VAL A 138 -12.51 -4.56 -16.89
C VAL A 138 -11.44 -5.10 -17.82
N ARG A 139 -10.82 -4.24 -18.60
CA ARG A 139 -9.56 -4.58 -19.26
C ARG A 139 -8.54 -4.96 -18.18
N ALA A 140 -7.85 -6.07 -18.40
CA ALA A 140 -6.85 -6.67 -17.50
C ALA A 140 -5.62 -5.79 -17.19
N THR A 141 -5.74 -4.47 -17.32
CA THR A 141 -4.66 -3.51 -17.11
C THR A 141 -4.51 -3.07 -15.66
N THR A 142 -5.35 -3.56 -14.75
CA THR A 142 -5.43 -2.86 -13.50
C THR A 142 -4.98 -3.65 -12.29
N VAL A 143 -5.27 -4.91 -12.17
CA VAL A 143 -4.72 -5.74 -11.07
C VAL A 143 -4.89 -7.20 -11.43
N GLN A 144 -3.79 -7.91 -11.53
CA GLN A 144 -3.83 -9.35 -11.68
C GLN A 144 -3.97 -9.95 -10.28
N TYR A 145 -5.17 -10.39 -9.92
CA TYR A 145 -5.41 -11.08 -8.66
C TYR A 145 -5.13 -12.57 -8.86
N ILE A 146 -4.12 -13.07 -8.19
CA ILE A 146 -3.95 -14.51 -8.02
C ILE A 146 -4.59 -14.84 -6.67
N LEU A 147 -5.86 -15.26 -6.71
CA LEU A 147 -6.51 -15.88 -5.57
C LEU A 147 -6.02 -17.32 -5.46
N ARG A 148 -5.42 -17.67 -4.36
CA ARG A 148 -5.35 -19.05 -3.86
C ARG A 148 -6.18 -19.15 -2.60
#